data_2087e4dff680b31bf55d532b53d35774
#
_entry.id   2087e4dff680b31bf55d532b53d35774
#
_cell.length_a   1.000
_cell.length_b   1.000
_cell.length_c   1.000
_cell.angle_alpha   90.00
_cell.angle_beta   90.00
_cell.angle_gamma   90.00
#
_symmetry.space_group_name_H-M   'P 1'
#
loop_
_entity.id
_entity.type
_entity.pdbx_description
1 polymer ?
#
loop_
_entity_poly.entity_id
_entity_poly.type
_entity_poly.pdbx_seq_one_letter_code
_entity_poly.pdbx_strand_id
1 'polypeptide(L)'
;MQTNLADFIKGSVEGNEADSILRSCVHCGFCLATCPTYQLLDDELDSPRGRIYLMKQVLEGQTATQKTQLHLDRCLTCRACETVCPSGVRYGRLVDICRNIVEKQVGRSLGASFIRYALRQVLPNPSIFATLLRMGQIIRSLLPKRIKDLVPSKARDAGEWPSVRHARRMLVLNGCVQPAIAPNINAAAARILDRLGISLIRAENAGCCGAVSYHLNAQQEGLDYMRRNVDAWWPHIENGVDLGIEAIVMTASGCGVTVKEYGHLLRHDHNYAEKAARISELTKDISEILEVETKNSPLINYSMPNTSSNKSKLSFHSPCTLQHGLQIHGTVEKILTTAGFDLTFVRDAHLCCGAAGTYSILQPQLSKQLLRNKIVELQSNNPTQIVTANIGCLIHLQSATPLTIKHWIEELDEKLRDH
;
A
#
# COMPACT_ATOMS: atom_id res chain seq x y z
N MET A 1 -19.49 -14.55 -16.33
CA MET A 1 -19.14 -15.74 -17.18
C MET A 1 -19.74 -16.98 -16.56
N GLN A 2 -20.06 -18.00 -17.37
CA GLN A 2 -20.40 -19.31 -16.86
C GLN A 2 -19.13 -20.06 -16.45
N THR A 3 -19.13 -20.73 -15.30
CA THR A 3 -17.97 -21.44 -14.75
C THR A 3 -18.40 -22.85 -14.29
N ASN A 4 -17.47 -23.78 -14.45
CA ASN A 4 -17.62 -25.16 -13.96
C ASN A 4 -16.33 -25.57 -13.23
N LEU A 5 -16.30 -25.33 -11.92
CA LEU A 5 -15.11 -25.58 -11.11
C LEU A 5 -14.74 -27.06 -11.09
N ALA A 6 -13.45 -27.35 -11.20
CA ALA A 6 -12.91 -28.68 -11.05
C ALA A 6 -12.96 -29.17 -9.59
N ASP A 7 -12.97 -30.50 -9.39
CA ASP A 7 -13.18 -31.13 -8.09
C ASP A 7 -12.18 -30.72 -7.01
N PHE A 8 -10.93 -30.40 -7.38
CA PHE A 8 -9.89 -29.99 -6.42
C PHE A 8 -10.19 -28.69 -5.67
N ILE A 9 -11.09 -27.84 -6.21
CA ILE A 9 -11.42 -26.52 -5.63
C ILE A 9 -12.92 -26.35 -5.38
N LYS A 10 -13.75 -27.19 -6.01
CA LYS A 10 -15.21 -27.14 -5.91
C LYS A 10 -15.67 -27.32 -4.47
N GLY A 11 -16.58 -26.43 -4.02
CA GLY A 11 -17.11 -26.48 -2.66
C GLY A 11 -16.18 -25.93 -1.58
N SER A 12 -14.94 -25.62 -1.88
CA SER A 12 -14.07 -24.92 -0.93
C SER A 12 -14.45 -23.44 -0.79
N VAL A 13 -14.01 -22.82 0.30
CA VAL A 13 -14.26 -21.38 0.55
C VAL A 13 -13.68 -20.53 -0.58
N GLU A 14 -12.43 -20.79 -0.95
CA GLU A 14 -11.73 -20.09 -2.03
C GLU A 14 -12.40 -20.36 -3.39
N GLY A 15 -12.84 -21.60 -3.63
CA GLY A 15 -13.54 -21.95 -4.85
C GLY A 15 -14.86 -21.21 -5.00
N ASN A 16 -15.68 -21.18 -3.96
CA ASN A 16 -16.95 -20.47 -3.95
C ASN A 16 -16.76 -18.96 -4.16
N GLU A 17 -15.75 -18.37 -3.53
CA GLU A 17 -15.40 -16.96 -3.72
C GLU A 17 -14.94 -16.70 -5.16
N ALA A 18 -14.04 -17.52 -5.70
CA ALA A 18 -13.55 -17.41 -7.06
C ALA A 18 -14.65 -17.57 -8.10
N ASP A 19 -15.58 -18.54 -7.92
CA ASP A 19 -16.73 -18.74 -8.79
C ASP A 19 -17.64 -17.50 -8.82
N SER A 20 -17.96 -16.95 -7.66
CA SER A 20 -18.76 -15.73 -7.55
C SER A 20 -18.11 -14.55 -8.29
N ILE A 21 -16.80 -14.37 -8.13
CA ILE A 21 -16.05 -13.30 -8.80
C ILE A 21 -16.01 -13.53 -10.32
N LEU A 22 -15.78 -14.75 -10.77
CA LEU A 22 -15.77 -15.08 -12.20
C LEU A 22 -17.13 -14.85 -12.85
N ARG A 23 -18.23 -15.22 -12.18
CA ARG A 23 -19.59 -15.02 -12.67
C ARG A 23 -19.95 -13.54 -12.82
N SER A 24 -19.41 -12.66 -11.99
CA SER A 24 -19.65 -11.21 -12.12
C SER A 24 -18.98 -10.59 -13.36
N CYS A 25 -17.95 -11.23 -13.94
CA CYS A 25 -17.23 -10.69 -15.10
C CYS A 25 -18.02 -10.92 -16.41
N VAL A 26 -18.31 -9.84 -17.13
CA VAL A 26 -19.00 -9.88 -18.44
C VAL A 26 -18.07 -9.64 -19.65
N HIS A 27 -16.74 -9.62 -19.42
CA HIS A 27 -15.70 -9.43 -20.44
C HIS A 27 -15.82 -8.15 -21.29
N CYS A 28 -16.39 -7.08 -20.74
CA CYS A 28 -16.61 -5.81 -21.49
C CYS A 28 -15.32 -5.09 -21.91
N GLY A 29 -14.19 -5.35 -21.25
CA GLY A 29 -12.87 -4.76 -21.62
C GLY A 29 -12.56 -3.38 -21.02
N PHE A 30 -13.43 -2.73 -20.21
CA PHE A 30 -13.14 -1.42 -19.60
C PHE A 30 -11.89 -1.43 -18.74
N CYS A 31 -11.54 -2.57 -18.16
CA CYS A 31 -10.33 -2.74 -17.36
C CYS A 31 -9.00 -2.67 -18.15
N LEU A 32 -9.03 -2.76 -19.48
CA LEU A 32 -7.82 -2.75 -20.29
C LEU A 32 -7.14 -1.38 -20.27
N ALA A 33 -7.91 -0.31 -20.45
CA ALA A 33 -7.40 1.06 -20.52
C ALA A 33 -6.69 1.53 -19.24
N THR A 34 -6.98 0.91 -18.10
CA THR A 34 -6.39 1.28 -16.82
C THR A 34 -5.28 0.33 -16.35
N CYS A 35 -5.01 -0.74 -17.12
CA CYS A 35 -4.03 -1.75 -16.73
C CYS A 35 -2.62 -1.35 -17.17
N PRO A 36 -1.68 -1.05 -16.20
CA PRO A 36 -0.35 -0.61 -16.56
C PRO A 36 0.46 -1.66 -17.32
N THR A 37 0.27 -2.95 -17.02
CA THR A 37 1.01 -4.03 -17.70
C THR A 37 0.49 -4.28 -19.10
N TYR A 38 -0.81 -4.14 -19.33
CA TYR A 38 -1.39 -4.21 -20.66
C TYR A 38 -0.89 -3.05 -21.55
N GLN A 39 -0.92 -1.82 -21.03
CA GLN A 39 -0.40 -0.64 -21.73
C GLN A 39 1.08 -0.75 -22.12
N LEU A 40 1.90 -1.43 -21.29
CA LEU A 40 3.33 -1.60 -21.58
C LEU A 40 3.64 -2.73 -22.56
N LEU A 41 2.87 -3.81 -22.52
CA LEU A 41 3.21 -5.06 -23.20
C LEU A 41 2.36 -5.33 -24.44
N ASP A 42 1.19 -4.69 -24.54
CA ASP A 42 0.17 -4.90 -25.59
C ASP A 42 -0.18 -6.38 -25.77
N ASP A 43 -0.10 -7.17 -24.68
CA ASP A 43 -0.43 -8.59 -24.65
C ASP A 43 -1.73 -8.78 -23.86
N GLU A 44 -2.74 -9.36 -24.53
CA GLU A 44 -4.05 -9.61 -23.90
C GLU A 44 -3.94 -10.48 -22.64
N LEU A 45 -3.01 -11.43 -22.60
CA LEU A 45 -2.79 -12.29 -21.43
C LEU A 45 -2.20 -11.50 -20.22
N ASP A 46 -1.62 -10.32 -20.47
CA ASP A 46 -1.15 -9.39 -19.43
C ASP A 46 -2.21 -8.33 -19.06
N SER A 47 -3.43 -8.41 -19.66
CA SER A 47 -4.60 -7.62 -19.28
C SER A 47 -5.36 -8.24 -18.10
N PRO A 48 -6.21 -7.48 -17.38
CA PRO A 48 -7.07 -8.05 -16.35
C PRO A 48 -8.05 -9.08 -16.92
N ARG A 49 -8.63 -8.79 -18.07
CA ARG A 49 -9.58 -9.67 -18.77
C ARG A 49 -8.92 -10.98 -19.19
N GLY A 50 -7.75 -10.91 -19.82
CA GLY A 50 -7.00 -12.08 -20.24
C GLY A 50 -6.54 -12.94 -19.06
N ARG A 51 -6.08 -12.29 -17.97
CA ARG A 51 -5.75 -13.00 -16.72
C ARG A 51 -6.95 -13.68 -16.09
N ILE A 52 -8.14 -13.04 -16.09
CA ILE A 52 -9.39 -13.68 -15.63
C ILE A 52 -9.66 -14.95 -16.45
N TYR A 53 -9.45 -14.90 -17.75
CA TYR A 53 -9.63 -16.09 -18.59
C TYR A 53 -8.64 -17.20 -18.23
N LEU A 54 -7.34 -16.88 -18.06
CA LEU A 54 -6.33 -17.84 -17.60
C LEU A 54 -6.69 -18.46 -16.24
N MET A 55 -7.12 -17.64 -15.29
CA MET A 55 -7.54 -18.09 -13.97
C MET A 55 -8.75 -19.00 -14.04
N LYS A 56 -9.75 -18.66 -14.89
CA LYS A 56 -10.91 -19.50 -15.14
C LYS A 56 -10.50 -20.88 -15.66
N GLN A 57 -9.63 -20.95 -16.66
CA GLN A 57 -9.15 -22.22 -17.22
C GLN A 57 -8.49 -23.11 -16.14
N VAL A 58 -7.64 -22.53 -15.29
CA VAL A 58 -7.01 -23.27 -14.17
C VAL A 58 -8.05 -23.79 -13.18
N LEU A 59 -9.02 -22.97 -12.82
CA LEU A 59 -10.07 -23.34 -11.86
C LEU A 59 -11.05 -24.39 -12.43
N GLU A 60 -11.17 -24.48 -13.77
CA GLU A 60 -11.94 -25.50 -14.47
C GLU A 60 -11.14 -26.77 -14.79
N GLY A 61 -9.92 -26.90 -14.26
CA GLY A 61 -9.10 -28.11 -14.30
C GLY A 61 -8.03 -28.16 -15.37
N GLN A 62 -7.81 -27.08 -16.14
CA GLN A 62 -6.67 -27.03 -17.04
C GLN A 62 -5.38 -26.89 -16.22
N THR A 63 -4.36 -27.66 -16.56
CA THR A 63 -3.06 -27.61 -15.89
C THR A 63 -2.39 -26.25 -16.11
N ALA A 64 -2.03 -25.57 -15.04
CA ALA A 64 -1.29 -24.33 -15.11
C ALA A 64 0.11 -24.57 -15.72
N THR A 65 0.58 -23.60 -16.47
CA THR A 65 1.91 -23.63 -17.11
C THR A 65 2.81 -22.52 -16.54
N GLN A 66 4.12 -22.59 -16.82
CA GLN A 66 5.04 -21.49 -16.50
C GLN A 66 4.62 -20.18 -17.16
N LYS A 67 3.99 -20.22 -18.34
CA LYS A 67 3.43 -19.03 -19.00
C LYS A 67 2.24 -18.47 -18.21
N THR A 68 1.33 -19.33 -17.76
CA THR A 68 0.23 -18.91 -16.87
C THR A 68 0.77 -18.21 -15.62
N GLN A 69 1.77 -18.81 -14.96
CA GLN A 69 2.42 -18.22 -13.79
C GLN A 69 3.07 -16.87 -14.11
N LEU A 70 3.76 -16.74 -15.24
CA LEU A 70 4.41 -15.51 -15.68
C LEU A 70 3.40 -14.36 -15.83
N HIS A 71 2.28 -14.59 -16.54
CA HIS A 71 1.26 -13.55 -16.74
C HIS A 71 0.60 -13.13 -15.40
N LEU A 72 0.35 -14.06 -14.49
CA LEU A 72 -0.16 -13.71 -13.15
C LEU A 72 0.88 -12.96 -12.31
N ASP A 73 2.16 -13.35 -12.37
CA ASP A 73 3.25 -12.68 -11.65
C ASP A 73 3.51 -11.24 -12.13
N ARG A 74 3.23 -10.95 -13.40
CA ARG A 74 3.33 -9.59 -13.96
C ARG A 74 2.25 -8.63 -13.47
N CYS A 75 1.20 -9.13 -12.85
CA CYS A 75 0.17 -8.26 -12.27
C CYS A 75 0.69 -7.53 -11.03
N LEU A 76 0.54 -6.21 -11.01
CA LEU A 76 0.93 -5.33 -9.89
C LEU A 76 -0.04 -5.39 -8.69
N THR A 77 -1.20 -6.01 -8.84
CA THR A 77 -2.29 -5.98 -7.86
C THR A 77 -2.69 -4.53 -7.47
N CYS A 78 -2.57 -3.60 -8.43
CA CYS A 78 -2.87 -2.19 -8.22
C CYS A 78 -4.37 -1.86 -8.13
N ARG A 79 -5.25 -2.79 -8.50
CA ARG A 79 -6.72 -2.70 -8.47
C ARG A 79 -7.35 -1.59 -9.32
N ALA A 80 -6.59 -0.93 -10.20
CA ALA A 80 -7.16 0.06 -11.12
C ALA A 80 -8.29 -0.53 -11.98
N CYS A 81 -8.19 -1.82 -12.33
CA CYS A 81 -9.23 -2.55 -13.04
C CYS A 81 -10.53 -2.75 -12.24
N GLU A 82 -10.46 -2.76 -10.91
CA GLU A 82 -11.65 -2.85 -10.04
C GLU A 82 -12.43 -1.53 -10.02
N THR A 83 -11.71 -0.41 -9.93
CA THR A 83 -12.31 0.95 -9.89
C THR A 83 -13.16 1.25 -11.11
N VAL A 84 -12.76 0.78 -12.28
CA VAL A 84 -13.47 1.03 -13.55
C VAL A 84 -14.46 -0.08 -13.93
N CYS A 85 -14.56 -1.12 -13.12
CA CYS A 85 -15.39 -2.27 -13.43
C CYS A 85 -16.87 -2.01 -13.11
N PRO A 86 -17.78 -1.89 -14.11
CA PRO A 86 -19.19 -1.66 -13.85
C PRO A 86 -19.90 -2.87 -13.18
N SER A 87 -19.28 -4.07 -13.29
CA SER A 87 -19.79 -5.31 -12.71
C SER A 87 -19.20 -5.63 -11.34
N GLY A 88 -18.37 -4.76 -10.77
CA GLY A 88 -17.80 -4.91 -9.43
C GLY A 88 -16.92 -6.15 -9.24
N VAL A 89 -16.18 -6.56 -10.27
CA VAL A 89 -15.27 -7.73 -10.20
C VAL A 89 -14.15 -7.46 -9.19
N ARG A 90 -14.09 -8.24 -8.12
CA ARG A 90 -13.02 -8.18 -7.10
C ARG A 90 -11.77 -8.92 -7.57
N TYR A 91 -11.11 -8.35 -8.58
CA TYR A 91 -9.99 -8.95 -9.27
C TYR A 91 -8.80 -9.29 -8.36
N GLY A 92 -8.48 -8.43 -7.39
CA GLY A 92 -7.37 -8.65 -6.44
C GLY A 92 -7.55 -9.94 -5.65
N ARG A 93 -8.78 -10.25 -5.23
CA ARG A 93 -9.08 -11.51 -4.53
C ARG A 93 -8.92 -12.72 -5.45
N LEU A 94 -9.41 -12.64 -6.65
CA LEU A 94 -9.29 -13.72 -7.62
C LEU A 94 -7.83 -14.04 -7.95
N VAL A 95 -7.00 -13.01 -8.17
CA VAL A 95 -5.59 -13.22 -8.48
C VAL A 95 -4.79 -13.78 -7.30
N ASP A 96 -5.12 -13.40 -6.07
CA ASP A 96 -4.45 -13.95 -4.87
C ASP A 96 -4.79 -15.45 -4.67
N ILE A 97 -6.06 -15.83 -4.88
CA ILE A 97 -6.49 -17.25 -4.85
C ILE A 97 -5.75 -18.04 -5.94
N CYS A 98 -5.78 -17.55 -7.18
CA CYS A 98 -5.23 -18.30 -8.31
C CYS A 98 -3.71 -18.34 -8.33
N ARG A 99 -3.00 -17.30 -7.86
CA ARG A 99 -1.54 -17.35 -7.70
C ARG A 99 -1.10 -18.47 -6.77
N ASN A 100 -1.80 -18.67 -5.65
CA ASN A 100 -1.51 -19.75 -4.71
C ASN A 100 -1.70 -21.14 -5.36
N ILE A 101 -2.78 -21.32 -6.12
CA ILE A 101 -3.07 -22.57 -6.85
C ILE A 101 -2.00 -22.83 -7.92
N VAL A 102 -1.72 -21.83 -8.76
CA VAL A 102 -0.74 -21.93 -9.84
C VAL A 102 0.67 -22.22 -9.30
N GLU A 103 1.05 -21.58 -8.19
CA GLU A 103 2.35 -21.83 -7.56
C GLU A 103 2.52 -23.27 -7.08
N LYS A 104 1.45 -23.85 -6.51
CA LYS A 104 1.45 -25.26 -6.09
C LYS A 104 1.54 -26.24 -7.27
N GLN A 105 0.95 -25.90 -8.41
CA GLN A 105 0.95 -26.76 -9.60
C GLN A 105 2.26 -26.67 -10.40
N VAL A 106 2.79 -25.46 -10.57
CA VAL A 106 3.95 -25.20 -11.46
C VAL A 106 5.27 -25.25 -10.71
N GLY A 107 5.26 -24.81 -9.44
CA GLY A 107 6.48 -24.65 -8.64
C GLY A 107 7.32 -23.45 -9.11
N ARG A 108 8.53 -23.34 -8.57
CA ARG A 108 9.49 -22.29 -8.93
C ARG A 108 10.91 -22.82 -8.95
N SER A 109 11.80 -22.15 -9.68
CA SER A 109 13.23 -22.46 -9.61
C SER A 109 13.77 -22.19 -8.20
N LEU A 110 14.82 -22.89 -7.81
CA LEU A 110 15.46 -22.76 -6.47
C LEU A 110 15.86 -21.32 -6.19
N GLY A 111 16.41 -20.60 -7.18
CA GLY A 111 16.79 -19.19 -7.02
C GLY A 111 15.59 -18.27 -6.79
N ALA A 112 14.50 -18.44 -7.53
CA ALA A 112 13.28 -17.66 -7.34
C ALA A 112 12.62 -17.94 -5.98
N SER A 113 12.63 -19.20 -5.55
CA SER A 113 12.12 -19.61 -4.23
C SER A 113 12.96 -19.00 -3.10
N PHE A 114 14.30 -19.04 -3.22
CA PHE A 114 15.21 -18.45 -2.24
C PHE A 114 15.01 -16.94 -2.11
N ILE A 115 14.92 -16.20 -3.23
CA ILE A 115 14.67 -14.74 -3.19
C ILE A 115 13.35 -14.43 -2.51
N ARG A 116 12.27 -15.13 -2.84
CA ARG A 116 10.95 -14.94 -2.21
C ARG A 116 10.99 -15.25 -0.72
N TYR A 117 11.68 -16.34 -0.33
CA TYR A 117 11.88 -16.69 1.06
C TYR A 117 12.66 -15.61 1.81
N ALA A 118 13.79 -15.16 1.28
CA ALA A 118 14.59 -14.09 1.88
C ALA A 118 13.79 -12.79 2.06
N LEU A 119 12.99 -12.38 1.05
CA LEU A 119 12.12 -11.22 1.15
C LEU A 119 11.09 -11.35 2.28
N ARG A 120 10.50 -12.54 2.47
CA ARG A 120 9.55 -12.81 3.56
C ARG A 120 10.21 -12.82 4.94
N GLN A 121 11.47 -13.21 5.04
CA GLN A 121 12.18 -13.19 6.32
C GLN A 121 12.71 -11.81 6.69
N VAL A 122 13.10 -11.01 5.71
CA VAL A 122 13.75 -9.71 5.94
C VAL A 122 12.73 -8.59 6.07
N LEU A 123 11.84 -8.41 5.07
CA LEU A 123 10.98 -7.23 5.00
C LEU A 123 9.95 -7.13 6.13
N PRO A 124 9.24 -8.22 6.54
CA PRO A 124 8.25 -8.15 7.60
C PRO A 124 8.86 -8.02 9.00
N ASN A 125 10.16 -8.23 9.16
CA ASN A 125 10.85 -8.18 10.45
C ASN A 125 11.61 -6.85 10.61
N PRO A 126 11.06 -5.88 11.39
CA PRO A 126 11.66 -4.54 11.50
C PRO A 126 13.11 -4.54 12.01
N SER A 127 13.44 -5.43 12.94
CA SER A 127 14.77 -5.50 13.55
C SER A 127 15.82 -6.02 12.55
N ILE A 128 15.48 -7.09 11.81
CA ILE A 128 16.37 -7.65 10.77
C ILE A 128 16.54 -6.62 9.65
N PHE A 129 15.43 -6.04 9.17
CA PHE A 129 15.46 -5.04 8.12
C PHE A 129 16.29 -3.82 8.50
N ALA A 130 16.07 -3.24 9.70
CA ALA A 130 16.81 -2.08 10.18
C ALA A 130 18.33 -2.38 10.32
N THR A 131 18.69 -3.57 10.80
CA THR A 131 20.09 -4.00 10.94
C THR A 131 20.76 -4.10 9.57
N LEU A 132 20.13 -4.82 8.62
CA LEU A 132 20.66 -4.95 7.26
C LEU A 132 20.75 -3.61 6.53
N LEU A 133 19.75 -2.74 6.72
CA LEU A 133 19.76 -1.38 6.16
C LEU A 133 20.93 -0.57 6.71
N ARG A 134 21.17 -0.57 8.03
CA ARG A 134 22.30 0.13 8.67
C ARG A 134 23.64 -0.39 8.15
N MET A 135 23.80 -1.71 8.05
CA MET A 135 25.01 -2.30 7.46
C MET A 135 25.21 -1.83 6.01
N GLY A 136 24.16 -1.89 5.19
CA GLY A 136 24.21 -1.38 3.82
C GLY A 136 24.57 0.10 3.74
N GLN A 137 24.03 0.92 4.66
CA GLN A 137 24.33 2.36 4.72
C GLN A 137 25.80 2.65 5.11
N ILE A 138 26.39 1.87 6.02
CA ILE A 138 27.79 2.01 6.41
C ILE A 138 28.72 1.75 5.22
N ILE A 139 28.46 0.70 4.45
CA ILE A 139 29.30 0.32 3.30
C ILE A 139 28.88 1.03 1.99
N ARG A 140 27.85 1.89 2.03
CA ARG A 140 27.24 2.51 0.85
C ARG A 140 28.25 3.28 -0.03
N SER A 141 29.25 3.91 0.57
CA SER A 141 30.31 4.63 -0.15
C SER A 141 31.22 3.71 -0.98
N LEU A 142 31.34 2.45 -0.56
CA LEU A 142 32.18 1.42 -1.20
C LEU A 142 31.41 0.62 -2.26
N LEU A 143 30.08 0.75 -2.32
CA LEU A 143 29.25 -0.03 -3.24
C LEU A 143 29.30 0.53 -4.67
N PRO A 144 29.32 -0.33 -5.69
CA PRO A 144 29.12 0.09 -7.07
C PRO A 144 27.82 0.88 -7.23
N LYS A 145 27.80 1.88 -8.13
CA LYS A 145 26.66 2.80 -8.32
C LYS A 145 25.30 2.07 -8.40
N ARG A 146 25.21 0.94 -9.11
CA ARG A 146 23.98 0.15 -9.26
C ARG A 146 23.42 -0.38 -7.94
N ILE A 147 24.29 -0.75 -6.99
CA ILE A 147 23.89 -1.26 -5.67
C ILE A 147 23.69 -0.10 -4.70
N LYS A 148 24.56 0.92 -4.79
CA LYS A 148 24.45 2.16 -4.00
C LYS A 148 23.07 2.83 -4.15
N ASP A 149 22.53 2.84 -5.35
CA ASP A 149 21.22 3.45 -5.64
C ASP A 149 20.03 2.64 -5.06
N LEU A 150 20.24 1.37 -4.72
CA LEU A 150 19.25 0.53 -4.05
C LEU A 150 19.23 0.69 -2.52
N VAL A 151 20.32 1.22 -1.93
CA VAL A 151 20.43 1.44 -0.48
C VAL A 151 20.00 2.87 -0.17
N PRO A 152 18.85 3.09 0.49
CA PRO A 152 18.42 4.43 0.89
C PRO A 152 19.49 5.14 1.74
N SER A 153 19.58 6.45 1.61
CA SER A 153 20.40 7.28 2.50
C SER A 153 19.90 7.19 3.94
N LYS A 154 20.72 7.62 4.89
CA LYS A 154 20.30 7.67 6.30
C LYS A 154 19.00 8.47 6.44
N ALA A 155 18.06 7.92 7.18
CA ALA A 155 16.80 8.57 7.48
C ALA A 155 17.02 9.92 8.19
N ARG A 156 16.13 10.88 7.95
CA ARG A 156 16.05 12.09 8.77
C ARG A 156 15.61 11.72 10.18
N ASP A 157 15.97 12.53 11.16
CA ASP A 157 15.47 12.37 12.52
C ASP A 157 13.93 12.44 12.52
N ALA A 158 13.31 11.55 13.30
CA ALA A 158 11.87 11.51 13.47
C ALA A 158 11.32 12.78 14.16
N GLY A 159 12.16 13.49 14.90
CA GLY A 159 11.72 14.54 15.80
C GLY A 159 10.96 13.99 17.00
N GLU A 160 10.37 14.87 17.76
CA GLU A 160 9.64 14.53 18.98
C GLU A 160 8.32 13.80 18.66
N TRP A 161 8.01 12.78 19.47
CA TRP A 161 6.71 12.13 19.50
C TRP A 161 5.93 12.68 20.71
N PRO A 162 4.77 13.32 20.52
CA PRO A 162 4.01 13.90 21.61
C PRO A 162 3.60 12.86 22.66
N SER A 163 3.61 13.26 23.94
CA SER A 163 3.11 12.43 25.03
C SER A 163 1.60 12.22 24.92
N VAL A 164 1.10 11.11 25.51
CA VAL A 164 -0.34 10.82 25.56
C VAL A 164 -0.99 11.76 26.58
N ARG A 165 -1.70 12.80 26.14
CA ARG A 165 -2.26 13.84 26.99
C ARG A 165 -3.72 14.19 26.70
N HIS A 166 -4.27 13.70 25.58
CA HIS A 166 -5.65 13.98 25.18
C HIS A 166 -6.57 12.81 25.53
N ALA A 167 -7.85 13.12 25.81
CA ALA A 167 -8.88 12.10 26.02
C ALA A 167 -9.16 11.30 24.74
N ARG A 168 -9.16 11.99 23.58
CA ARG A 168 -9.27 11.34 22.27
C ARG A 168 -8.00 10.59 21.93
N ARG A 169 -8.14 9.34 21.54
CA ARG A 169 -6.99 8.45 21.28
C ARG A 169 -7.19 7.66 20.00
N MET A 170 -6.11 7.52 19.26
CA MET A 170 -6.04 6.66 18.08
C MET A 170 -4.80 5.78 18.14
N LEU A 171 -4.87 4.58 17.58
CA LEU A 171 -3.71 3.70 17.39
C LEU A 171 -3.04 4.01 16.07
N VAL A 172 -1.75 3.66 15.92
CA VAL A 172 -1.06 3.72 14.64
C VAL A 172 -0.37 2.39 14.33
N LEU A 173 -0.39 1.98 13.07
CA LEU A 173 0.45 0.89 12.60
C LEU A 173 1.88 1.43 12.38
N ASN A 174 2.84 0.92 13.15
CA ASN A 174 4.25 1.25 12.94
C ASN A 174 4.77 0.75 11.59
N GLY A 175 4.27 -0.41 11.15
CA GLY A 175 4.73 -1.07 9.93
C GLY A 175 6.06 -1.82 10.11
N CYS A 176 6.63 -2.26 9.00
CA CYS A 176 7.86 -3.07 9.01
C CYS A 176 9.09 -2.28 8.52
N VAL A 177 9.02 -1.68 7.32
CA VAL A 177 10.16 -0.96 6.71
C VAL A 177 10.13 0.55 7.01
N GLN A 178 8.96 1.14 7.18
CA GLN A 178 8.78 2.57 7.37
C GLN A 178 9.54 3.13 8.58
N PRO A 179 9.54 2.48 9.78
CA PRO A 179 10.28 3.00 10.94
C PRO A 179 11.79 3.11 10.72
N ALA A 180 12.36 2.25 9.85
CA ALA A 180 13.78 2.27 9.56
C ALA A 180 14.18 3.27 8.46
N ILE A 181 13.28 3.49 7.49
CA ILE A 181 13.57 4.30 6.29
C ILE A 181 13.09 5.74 6.45
N ALA A 182 11.90 5.93 7.01
CA ALA A 182 11.25 7.23 7.16
C ALA A 182 10.46 7.30 8.49
N PRO A 183 11.17 7.29 9.64
CA PRO A 183 10.54 7.31 10.97
C PRO A 183 9.73 8.58 11.22
N ASN A 184 10.05 9.67 10.52
CA ASN A 184 9.38 10.96 10.64
C ASN A 184 7.92 10.92 10.17
N ILE A 185 7.53 10.00 9.27
CA ILE A 185 6.14 9.95 8.76
C ILE A 185 5.13 9.78 9.90
N ASN A 186 5.31 8.75 10.73
CA ASN A 186 4.40 8.52 11.86
C ASN A 186 4.52 9.59 12.95
N ALA A 187 5.73 10.14 13.16
CA ALA A 187 5.95 11.20 14.12
C ALA A 187 5.28 12.52 13.66
N ALA A 188 5.32 12.84 12.37
CA ALA A 188 4.61 13.97 11.79
C ALA A 188 3.08 13.81 11.95
N ALA A 189 2.55 12.62 11.67
CA ALA A 189 1.14 12.33 11.91
C ALA A 189 0.77 12.51 13.38
N ALA A 190 1.61 12.04 14.31
CA ALA A 190 1.38 12.20 15.74
C ALA A 190 1.35 13.68 16.16
N ARG A 191 2.27 14.50 15.66
CA ARG A 191 2.31 15.94 15.96
C ARG A 191 1.10 16.71 15.41
N ILE A 192 0.65 16.35 14.20
CA ILE A 192 -0.55 16.98 13.64
C ILE A 192 -1.79 16.58 14.42
N LEU A 193 -1.95 15.31 14.76
CA LEU A 193 -3.09 14.83 15.55
C LEU A 193 -3.07 15.40 16.98
N ASP A 194 -1.90 15.55 17.60
CA ASP A 194 -1.75 16.19 18.90
C ASP A 194 -2.26 17.65 18.90
N ARG A 195 -1.97 18.42 17.85
CA ARG A 195 -2.53 19.76 17.66
C ARG A 195 -4.06 19.78 17.51
N LEU A 196 -4.64 18.68 17.04
CA LEU A 196 -6.07 18.48 16.89
C LEU A 196 -6.73 17.89 18.15
N GLY A 197 -6.00 17.77 19.25
CA GLY A 197 -6.51 17.24 20.49
C GLY A 197 -6.63 15.71 20.53
N ILE A 198 -5.83 15.00 19.70
CA ILE A 198 -5.85 13.54 19.59
C ILE A 198 -4.47 12.98 19.89
N SER A 199 -4.38 12.07 20.86
CA SER A 199 -3.14 11.34 21.17
C SER A 199 -3.00 10.10 20.28
N LEU A 200 -1.90 10.02 19.52
CA LEU A 200 -1.58 8.87 18.68
C LEU A 200 -0.71 7.87 19.46
N ILE A 201 -1.16 6.62 19.58
CA ILE A 201 -0.57 5.60 20.43
C ILE A 201 0.04 4.49 19.57
N ARG A 202 1.23 4.04 19.95
CA ARG A 202 1.86 2.83 19.40
C ARG A 202 1.51 1.63 20.27
N ALA A 203 0.86 0.63 19.70
CA ALA A 203 0.68 -0.62 20.40
C ALA A 203 1.96 -1.45 20.35
N GLU A 204 2.40 -1.95 21.50
CA GLU A 204 3.51 -2.90 21.58
C GLU A 204 3.14 -4.16 20.81
N ASN A 205 4.13 -4.79 20.18
CA ASN A 205 3.99 -6.01 19.36
C ASN A 205 3.22 -5.86 18.03
N ALA A 206 2.58 -4.72 17.74
CA ALA A 206 2.09 -4.46 16.39
C ALA A 206 3.26 -4.21 15.42
N GLY A 207 3.13 -4.71 14.19
CA GLY A 207 4.25 -4.63 13.24
C GLY A 207 3.81 -4.75 11.78
N CYS A 208 4.41 -5.67 11.02
CA CYS A 208 4.04 -5.88 9.61
C CYS A 208 2.56 -6.18 9.44
N CYS A 209 1.93 -5.56 8.42
CA CYS A 209 0.52 -5.82 8.09
C CYS A 209 0.26 -7.22 7.48
N GLY A 210 1.31 -7.99 7.15
CA GLY A 210 1.18 -9.33 6.55
C GLY A 210 1.16 -9.36 5.02
N ALA A 211 1.01 -8.20 4.35
CA ALA A 211 0.87 -8.12 2.89
C ALA A 211 2.00 -8.80 2.12
N VAL A 212 3.26 -8.65 2.55
CA VAL A 212 4.43 -9.20 1.85
C VAL A 212 4.33 -10.72 1.76
N SER A 213 4.13 -11.39 2.88
CA SER A 213 4.02 -12.85 2.92
C SER A 213 2.78 -13.34 2.20
N TYR A 214 1.65 -12.67 2.37
CA TYR A 214 0.39 -13.04 1.74
C TYR A 214 0.49 -13.00 0.20
N HIS A 215 0.98 -11.90 -0.37
CA HIS A 215 1.13 -11.75 -1.83
C HIS A 215 2.30 -12.53 -2.43
N LEU A 216 3.23 -13.02 -1.60
CA LEU A 216 4.28 -13.96 -2.03
C LEU A 216 3.86 -15.44 -1.88
N ASN A 217 2.55 -15.71 -1.79
CA ASN A 217 1.92 -17.03 -1.68
C ASN A 217 2.25 -17.80 -0.39
N ALA A 218 2.75 -17.11 0.64
CA ALA A 218 2.85 -17.64 2.01
C ALA A 218 1.65 -17.13 2.84
N GLN A 219 0.45 -17.48 2.40
CA GLN A 219 -0.79 -16.92 2.94
C GLN A 219 -0.93 -17.15 4.44
N GLN A 220 -0.62 -18.36 4.93
CA GLN A 220 -0.70 -18.66 6.37
C GLN A 220 0.24 -17.76 7.19
N GLU A 221 1.47 -17.56 6.74
CA GLU A 221 2.43 -16.64 7.38
C GLU A 221 1.88 -15.19 7.38
N GLY A 222 1.24 -14.78 6.28
CA GLY A 222 0.56 -13.49 6.20
C GLY A 222 -0.57 -13.36 7.22
N LEU A 223 -1.41 -14.39 7.36
CA LEU A 223 -2.48 -14.44 8.35
C LEU A 223 -1.95 -14.41 9.79
N ASP A 224 -0.81 -15.03 10.07
CA ASP A 224 -0.19 -15.01 11.40
C ASP A 224 0.29 -13.59 11.77
N TYR A 225 0.81 -12.82 10.81
CA TYR A 225 1.10 -11.40 11.02
C TYR A 225 -0.18 -10.58 11.28
N MET A 226 -1.28 -10.90 10.63
CA MET A 226 -2.58 -10.25 10.86
C MET A 226 -3.10 -10.55 12.26
N ARG A 227 -3.08 -11.82 12.69
CA ARG A 227 -3.46 -12.24 14.06
C ARG A 227 -2.63 -11.52 15.12
N ARG A 228 -1.32 -11.44 14.95
CA ARG A 228 -0.43 -10.71 15.85
C ARG A 228 -0.83 -9.25 16.00
N ASN A 229 -1.19 -8.57 14.92
CA ASN A 229 -1.65 -7.19 14.98
C ASN A 229 -3.02 -7.07 15.67
N VAL A 230 -3.93 -8.04 15.43
CA VAL A 230 -5.20 -8.12 16.14
C VAL A 230 -4.97 -8.23 17.65
N ASP A 231 -4.10 -9.17 18.07
CA ASP A 231 -3.78 -9.38 19.49
C ASP A 231 -3.13 -8.14 20.12
N ALA A 232 -2.29 -7.42 19.38
CA ALA A 232 -1.64 -6.21 19.87
C ALA A 232 -2.61 -5.01 20.05
N TRP A 233 -3.61 -4.90 19.17
CA TRP A 233 -4.56 -3.77 19.22
C TRP A 233 -5.78 -4.03 20.07
N TRP A 234 -6.21 -5.29 20.18
CA TRP A 234 -7.47 -5.65 20.83
C TRP A 234 -7.58 -5.17 22.28
N PRO A 235 -6.54 -5.29 23.14
CA PRO A 235 -6.62 -4.79 24.51
C PRO A 235 -6.91 -3.29 24.63
N HIS A 236 -6.46 -2.50 23.65
CA HIS A 236 -6.73 -1.05 23.61
C HIS A 236 -8.15 -0.73 23.16
N ILE A 237 -8.77 -1.64 22.37
CA ILE A 237 -10.12 -1.46 21.83
C ILE A 237 -11.17 -1.96 22.83
N GLU A 238 -10.96 -3.15 23.41
CA GLU A 238 -11.90 -3.82 24.31
C GLU A 238 -12.07 -3.11 25.65
N ASN A 239 -10.95 -2.62 26.22
CA ASN A 239 -10.94 -1.94 27.52
C ASN A 239 -11.37 -0.46 27.43
N GLY A 240 -11.75 0.00 26.26
CA GLY A 240 -11.98 1.40 25.97
C GLY A 240 -13.40 1.90 26.17
N VAL A 241 -14.19 1.35 27.11
CA VAL A 241 -15.58 1.78 27.34
C VAL A 241 -15.67 3.25 27.76
N ASP A 242 -14.64 3.80 28.44
CA ASP A 242 -14.60 5.22 28.86
C ASP A 242 -13.55 6.07 28.13
N LEU A 243 -12.61 5.46 27.38
CA LEU A 243 -11.52 6.13 26.67
C LEU A 243 -11.27 5.46 25.31
N GLY A 244 -12.33 5.17 24.54
CA GLY A 244 -12.30 4.35 23.34
C GLY A 244 -11.30 4.81 22.28
N ILE A 245 -10.65 3.82 21.63
CA ILE A 245 -9.88 4.06 20.43
C ILE A 245 -10.84 4.42 19.29
N GLU A 246 -10.69 5.63 18.74
CA GLU A 246 -11.55 6.14 17.67
C GLU A 246 -11.18 5.56 16.30
N ALA A 247 -9.89 5.32 16.06
CA ALA A 247 -9.40 4.77 14.80
C ALA A 247 -8.02 4.09 14.95
N ILE A 248 -7.70 3.26 13.94
CA ILE A 248 -6.35 2.73 13.72
C ILE A 248 -5.80 3.43 12.47
N VAL A 249 -4.84 4.32 12.69
CA VAL A 249 -4.30 5.24 11.69
C VAL A 249 -3.31 4.53 10.78
N MET A 250 -3.50 4.65 9.49
CA MET A 250 -2.57 4.19 8.46
C MET A 250 -1.93 5.39 7.77
N THR A 251 -0.60 5.42 7.77
CA THR A 251 0.21 6.40 7.04
C THR A 251 0.83 5.81 5.78
N ALA A 252 0.67 4.51 5.56
CA ALA A 252 1.08 3.81 4.35
C ALA A 252 -0.15 3.14 3.73
N SER A 253 -0.67 3.69 2.64
CA SER A 253 -1.89 3.21 1.99
C SER A 253 -1.84 1.72 1.61
N GLY A 254 -0.65 1.17 1.26
CA GLY A 254 -0.49 -0.26 1.00
C GLY A 254 -0.77 -1.14 2.23
N CYS A 255 -0.34 -0.71 3.41
CA CYS A 255 -0.70 -1.38 4.67
C CYS A 255 -2.19 -1.16 4.99
N GLY A 256 -2.71 0.05 4.73
CA GLY A 256 -4.10 0.40 4.98
C GLY A 256 -5.08 -0.51 4.25
N VAL A 257 -4.86 -0.77 2.96
CA VAL A 257 -5.67 -1.74 2.19
C VAL A 257 -5.67 -3.10 2.85
N THR A 258 -4.49 -3.60 3.24
CA THR A 258 -4.37 -4.94 3.83
C THR A 258 -5.08 -5.03 5.18
N VAL A 259 -4.94 -4.02 6.06
CA VAL A 259 -5.59 -4.04 7.38
C VAL A 259 -7.11 -3.89 7.26
N LYS A 260 -7.60 -3.11 6.30
CA LYS A 260 -9.05 -3.06 5.97
C LYS A 260 -9.60 -4.40 5.51
N GLU A 261 -8.75 -5.29 5.00
CA GLU A 261 -9.15 -6.63 4.57
C GLU A 261 -9.06 -7.71 5.66
N TYR A 262 -8.55 -7.41 6.86
CA TYR A 262 -8.42 -8.39 7.95
C TYR A 262 -9.73 -9.10 8.27
N GLY A 263 -10.85 -8.36 8.39
CA GLY A 263 -12.16 -8.93 8.63
C GLY A 263 -12.58 -9.94 7.57
N HIS A 264 -12.26 -9.68 6.30
CA HIS A 264 -12.53 -10.63 5.22
C HIS A 264 -11.56 -11.82 5.24
N LEU A 265 -10.27 -11.58 5.43
CA LEU A 265 -9.23 -12.61 5.38
C LEU A 265 -9.31 -13.58 6.56
N LEU A 266 -9.70 -13.09 7.73
CA LEU A 266 -9.82 -13.88 8.97
C LEU A 266 -11.27 -14.31 9.27
N ARG A 267 -12.23 -14.11 8.35
CA ARG A 267 -13.67 -14.38 8.59
C ARG A 267 -14.02 -15.84 8.96
N HIS A 268 -13.14 -16.77 8.64
CA HIS A 268 -13.30 -18.19 8.98
C HIS A 268 -12.45 -18.63 10.18
N ASP A 269 -11.76 -17.69 10.82
CA ASP A 269 -11.00 -17.96 12.04
C ASP A 269 -11.87 -17.67 13.26
N HIS A 270 -12.32 -18.72 13.94
CA HIS A 270 -13.25 -18.61 15.07
C HIS A 270 -12.78 -17.70 16.21
N ASN A 271 -11.45 -17.55 16.37
CA ASN A 271 -10.87 -16.72 17.43
C ASN A 271 -10.69 -15.26 17.03
N TYR A 272 -10.66 -14.97 15.72
CA TYR A 272 -10.25 -13.67 15.19
C TYR A 272 -11.30 -12.98 14.33
N ALA A 273 -12.31 -13.67 13.82
CA ALA A 273 -13.26 -13.13 12.85
C ALA A 273 -13.91 -11.81 13.30
N GLU A 274 -14.49 -11.78 14.49
CA GLU A 274 -15.16 -10.59 15.03
C GLU A 274 -14.18 -9.46 15.32
N LYS A 275 -13.05 -9.78 15.95
CA LYS A 275 -12.00 -8.81 16.28
C LYS A 275 -11.41 -8.20 15.01
N ALA A 276 -11.12 -9.01 14.00
CA ALA A 276 -10.59 -8.57 12.72
C ALA A 276 -11.59 -7.69 11.94
N ALA A 277 -12.88 -8.02 11.98
CA ALA A 277 -13.93 -7.19 11.40
C ALA A 277 -13.96 -5.80 12.06
N ARG A 278 -13.92 -5.74 13.40
CA ARG A 278 -13.89 -4.48 14.13
C ARG A 278 -12.63 -3.66 13.84
N ILE A 279 -11.47 -4.30 13.72
CA ILE A 279 -10.22 -3.64 13.36
C ILE A 279 -10.31 -3.07 11.93
N SER A 280 -10.89 -3.80 10.99
CA SER A 280 -11.10 -3.32 9.62
C SER A 280 -11.99 -2.07 9.59
N GLU A 281 -13.05 -2.02 10.40
CA GLU A 281 -13.92 -0.85 10.54
C GLU A 281 -13.20 0.37 11.11
N LEU A 282 -12.41 0.17 12.17
CA LEU A 282 -11.63 1.23 12.83
C LEU A 282 -10.44 1.73 12.00
N THR A 283 -10.02 0.96 10.99
CA THR A 283 -8.88 1.32 10.14
C THR A 283 -9.22 2.51 9.26
N LYS A 284 -8.42 3.57 9.35
CA LYS A 284 -8.53 4.80 8.57
C LYS A 284 -7.18 5.23 8.03
N ASP A 285 -7.13 5.66 6.77
CA ASP A 285 -5.99 6.42 6.28
C ASP A 285 -5.92 7.78 6.99
N ILE A 286 -4.73 8.28 7.24
CA ILE A 286 -4.55 9.60 7.91
C ILE A 286 -5.28 10.72 7.16
N SER A 287 -5.44 10.62 5.83
CA SER A 287 -6.17 11.60 5.04
C SER A 287 -7.68 11.59 5.33
N GLU A 288 -8.29 10.42 5.60
CA GLU A 288 -9.70 10.33 6.00
C GLU A 288 -9.94 11.04 7.34
N ILE A 289 -9.00 10.89 8.29
CA ILE A 289 -9.08 11.52 9.60
C ILE A 289 -8.95 13.03 9.46
N LEU A 290 -7.92 13.49 8.78
CA LEU A 290 -7.68 14.92 8.60
C LEU A 290 -8.79 15.61 7.79
N GLU A 291 -9.42 14.94 6.85
CA GLU A 291 -10.58 15.50 6.12
C GLU A 291 -11.76 15.82 7.06
N VAL A 292 -11.98 14.98 8.08
CA VAL A 292 -13.05 15.19 9.07
C VAL A 292 -12.63 16.27 10.08
N GLU A 293 -11.44 16.13 10.64
CA GLU A 293 -10.97 17.01 11.73
C GLU A 293 -10.75 18.45 11.26
N THR A 294 -10.29 18.63 10.03
CA THR A 294 -10.06 19.98 9.47
C THR A 294 -11.32 20.75 9.16
N LYS A 295 -12.45 20.07 8.94
CA LYS A 295 -13.76 20.75 8.81
C LYS A 295 -14.21 21.39 10.13
N ASN A 296 -13.77 20.84 11.24
CA ASN A 296 -14.19 21.22 12.59
C ASN A 296 -13.16 22.10 13.33
N SER A 297 -11.95 22.25 12.77
CA SER A 297 -10.85 23.00 13.40
C SER A 297 -10.26 24.06 12.47
N PRO A 298 -10.08 25.29 12.92
CA PRO A 298 -9.44 26.35 12.13
C PRO A 298 -7.93 26.09 11.89
N LEU A 299 -7.33 25.08 12.50
CA LEU A 299 -5.88 24.83 12.46
C LEU A 299 -5.30 24.63 11.06
N ILE A 300 -6.10 24.18 10.09
CA ILE A 300 -5.67 24.01 8.69
C ILE A 300 -6.35 25.04 7.77
N ASN A 301 -7.38 25.72 8.24
CA ASN A 301 -8.08 26.79 7.50
C ASN A 301 -7.33 28.14 7.52
N TYR A 302 -6.07 28.16 7.96
CA TYR A 302 -5.28 29.38 7.85
C TYR A 302 -4.97 29.63 6.36
N SER A 303 -5.89 30.36 5.74
CA SER A 303 -5.57 31.13 4.53
C SER A 303 -4.46 32.08 4.93
N MET A 304 -3.21 31.64 4.76
CA MET A 304 -2.04 32.48 5.00
C MET A 304 -2.18 33.78 4.20
N PRO A 305 -1.91 34.93 4.79
CA PRO A 305 -1.78 36.15 4.01
C PRO A 305 -0.73 35.88 2.91
N ASN A 306 -1.07 36.24 1.70
CA ASN A 306 -0.31 36.05 0.46
C ASN A 306 1.05 36.79 0.46
N THR A 307 1.92 36.56 1.46
CA THR A 307 3.13 37.38 1.68
C THR A 307 4.41 36.79 1.09
N SER A 308 4.38 35.55 0.54
CA SER A 308 5.54 35.05 -0.21
C SER A 308 5.19 34.75 -1.66
N SER A 309 5.84 35.49 -2.55
CA SER A 309 5.77 35.35 -4.01
C SER A 309 6.33 34.01 -4.55
N ASN A 310 6.75 33.10 -3.69
CA ASN A 310 7.36 31.82 -4.06
C ASN A 310 6.65 30.66 -3.40
N LYS A 311 5.41 30.34 -3.85
CA LYS A 311 4.72 29.12 -3.43
C LYS A 311 5.49 27.92 -3.96
N SER A 312 5.91 27.00 -3.07
CA SER A 312 6.50 25.72 -3.46
C SER A 312 5.50 24.93 -4.29
N LYS A 313 5.83 24.68 -5.56
CA LYS A 313 5.03 23.82 -6.42
C LYS A 313 5.25 22.37 -6.05
N LEU A 314 4.21 21.70 -5.59
CA LEU A 314 4.24 20.29 -5.25
C LEU A 314 3.57 19.46 -6.34
N SER A 315 4.19 18.32 -6.67
CA SER A 315 3.52 17.28 -7.45
C SER A 315 3.10 16.14 -6.51
N PHE A 316 1.81 15.84 -6.44
CA PHE A 316 1.31 14.76 -5.62
C PHE A 316 1.21 13.47 -6.42
N HIS A 317 1.97 12.45 -6.00
CA HIS A 317 1.80 11.09 -6.47
C HIS A 317 0.74 10.39 -5.62
N SER A 318 -0.47 10.21 -6.16
CA SER A 318 -1.51 9.41 -5.52
C SER A 318 -1.21 7.91 -5.69
N PRO A 319 -0.91 7.15 -4.61
CA PRO A 319 -0.64 5.73 -4.71
C PRO A 319 -1.86 4.94 -5.21
N CYS A 320 -1.64 3.90 -6.01
CA CYS A 320 -2.72 3.03 -6.46
C CYS A 320 -3.50 2.40 -5.30
N THR A 321 -2.82 2.08 -4.20
CA THR A 321 -3.44 1.58 -2.97
C THR A 321 -4.33 2.61 -2.28
N LEU A 322 -4.01 3.90 -2.36
CA LEU A 322 -4.87 4.97 -1.85
C LEU A 322 -6.13 5.11 -2.71
N GLN A 323 -5.93 5.34 -4.02
CA GLN A 323 -7.04 5.67 -4.91
C GLN A 323 -7.88 4.45 -5.33
N HIS A 324 -7.28 3.29 -5.58
CA HIS A 324 -8.01 2.10 -6.04
C HIS A 324 -8.31 1.10 -4.92
N GLY A 325 -7.36 0.94 -3.97
CA GLY A 325 -7.53 0.02 -2.84
C GLY A 325 -8.44 0.56 -1.74
N LEU A 326 -8.18 1.80 -1.29
CA LEU A 326 -8.95 2.47 -0.25
C LEU A 326 -10.09 3.34 -0.79
N GLN A 327 -10.17 3.56 -2.11
CA GLN A 327 -11.16 4.41 -2.77
C GLN A 327 -11.14 5.88 -2.30
N ILE A 328 -9.94 6.38 -1.95
CA ILE A 328 -9.73 7.76 -1.50
C ILE A 328 -9.20 8.58 -2.68
N HIS A 329 -10.01 9.51 -3.17
CA HIS A 329 -9.73 10.33 -4.34
C HIS A 329 -9.81 11.82 -4.00
N GLY A 330 -8.76 12.60 -4.32
CA GLY A 330 -8.75 14.04 -4.17
C GLY A 330 -8.67 14.56 -2.74
N THR A 331 -8.75 13.70 -1.72
CA THR A 331 -8.74 14.09 -0.31
C THR A 331 -7.41 14.71 0.10
N VAL A 332 -6.29 14.08 -0.25
CA VAL A 332 -4.96 14.61 0.07
C VAL A 332 -4.70 15.90 -0.68
N GLU A 333 -5.07 15.96 -1.96
CA GLU A 333 -4.94 17.15 -2.78
C GLU A 333 -5.73 18.33 -2.18
N LYS A 334 -6.96 18.07 -1.72
CA LYS A 334 -7.80 19.07 -1.06
C LYS A 334 -7.17 19.57 0.24
N ILE A 335 -6.66 18.67 1.09
CA ILE A 335 -5.98 19.04 2.34
C ILE A 335 -4.76 19.93 2.04
N LEU A 336 -3.89 19.50 1.11
CA LEU A 336 -2.70 20.26 0.74
C LEU A 336 -3.03 21.63 0.14
N THR A 337 -4.03 21.70 -0.74
CA THR A 337 -4.49 22.96 -1.33
C THR A 337 -5.06 23.90 -0.25
N THR A 338 -5.89 23.37 0.66
CA THR A 338 -6.43 24.15 1.79
C THR A 338 -5.32 24.65 2.71
N ALA A 339 -4.27 23.85 2.92
CA ALA A 339 -3.06 24.28 3.63
C ALA A 339 -2.19 25.27 2.85
N GLY A 340 -2.59 25.70 1.64
CA GLY A 340 -1.93 26.73 0.83
C GLY A 340 -0.72 26.24 0.02
N PHE A 341 -0.63 24.94 -0.30
CA PHE A 341 0.32 24.44 -1.27
C PHE A 341 -0.21 24.64 -2.71
N ASP A 342 0.70 24.89 -3.65
CA ASP A 342 0.41 24.93 -5.08
C ASP A 342 0.66 23.56 -5.70
N LEU A 343 -0.42 22.85 -6.05
CA LEU A 343 -0.33 21.51 -6.61
C LEU A 343 -0.28 21.54 -8.13
N THR A 344 0.70 20.85 -8.71
CA THR A 344 0.78 20.66 -10.15
C THR A 344 -0.17 19.57 -10.63
N PHE A 345 -0.74 19.73 -11.80
CA PHE A 345 -1.51 18.68 -12.46
C PHE A 345 -0.60 17.51 -12.86
N VAL A 346 -1.01 16.29 -12.58
CA VAL A 346 -0.30 15.05 -12.95
C VAL A 346 -1.18 14.26 -13.93
N ARG A 347 -0.70 14.11 -15.17
CA ARG A 347 -1.35 13.26 -16.15
C ARG A 347 -1.23 11.78 -15.71
N ASP A 348 -2.20 10.96 -16.08
CA ASP A 348 -2.21 9.53 -15.78
C ASP A 348 -1.93 9.22 -14.28
N ALA A 349 -2.44 10.10 -13.41
CA ALA A 349 -2.28 9.95 -11.95
C ALA A 349 -2.77 8.58 -11.45
N HIS A 350 -3.76 7.99 -12.14
CA HIS A 350 -4.34 6.69 -11.80
C HIS A 350 -3.42 5.49 -12.02
N LEU A 351 -2.35 5.63 -12.83
CA LEU A 351 -1.44 4.52 -13.12
C LEU A 351 -0.44 4.30 -11.98
N CYS A 352 -0.13 3.02 -11.74
CA CYS A 352 0.84 2.60 -10.72
C CYS A 352 2.27 3.05 -11.07
N CYS A 353 3.05 3.44 -10.06
CA CYS A 353 4.48 3.79 -10.22
C CYS A 353 5.41 2.58 -10.44
N GLY A 354 4.90 1.35 -10.30
CA GLY A 354 5.71 0.13 -10.46
C GLY A 354 6.36 -0.41 -9.18
N ALA A 355 6.18 0.23 -8.02
CA ALA A 355 6.74 -0.24 -6.75
C ALA A 355 6.15 -1.58 -6.30
N ALA A 356 4.83 -1.62 -6.09
CA ALA A 356 4.00 -2.77 -5.73
C ALA A 356 4.68 -3.79 -4.77
N GLY A 357 5.16 -3.31 -3.63
CA GLY A 357 5.84 -4.11 -2.62
C GLY A 357 7.13 -4.77 -3.16
N THR A 358 7.12 -6.08 -3.27
CA THR A 358 8.27 -6.85 -3.78
C THR A 358 8.36 -6.91 -5.30
N TYR A 359 7.37 -6.38 -6.03
CA TYR A 359 7.31 -6.43 -7.49
C TYR A 359 8.54 -5.76 -8.15
N SER A 360 9.00 -4.64 -7.63
CA SER A 360 10.19 -3.95 -8.15
C SER A 360 11.47 -4.81 -8.12
N ILE A 361 11.53 -5.79 -7.23
CA ILE A 361 12.63 -6.75 -7.12
C ILE A 361 12.39 -7.96 -8.03
N LEU A 362 11.15 -8.46 -8.09
CA LEU A 362 10.79 -9.69 -8.80
C LEU A 362 10.51 -9.47 -10.29
N GLN A 363 10.08 -8.25 -10.68
CA GLN A 363 9.78 -7.84 -12.06
C GLN A 363 10.50 -6.52 -12.42
N PRO A 364 11.85 -6.46 -12.31
CA PRO A 364 12.60 -5.21 -12.34
C PRO A 364 12.50 -4.47 -13.68
N GLN A 365 12.31 -5.18 -14.79
CA GLN A 365 12.22 -4.56 -16.12
C GLN A 365 10.93 -3.76 -16.26
N LEU A 366 9.78 -4.38 -15.97
CA LEU A 366 8.47 -3.71 -16.03
C LEU A 366 8.36 -2.61 -15.00
N SER A 367 8.83 -2.87 -13.79
CA SER A 367 8.85 -1.88 -12.71
C SER A 367 9.61 -0.61 -13.08
N LYS A 368 10.80 -0.74 -13.71
CA LYS A 368 11.60 0.40 -14.17
C LYS A 368 10.94 1.20 -15.29
N GLN A 369 10.22 0.53 -16.21
CA GLN A 369 9.49 1.23 -17.26
C GLN A 369 8.34 2.05 -16.67
N LEU A 370 7.54 1.44 -15.78
CA LEU A 370 6.47 2.14 -15.06
C LEU A 370 6.99 3.32 -14.24
N LEU A 371 8.12 3.14 -13.58
CA LEU A 371 8.78 4.19 -12.81
C LEU A 371 9.18 5.38 -13.69
N ARG A 372 9.81 5.13 -14.83
CA ARG A 372 10.20 6.19 -15.78
C ARG A 372 8.99 6.96 -16.29
N ASN A 373 7.94 6.26 -16.70
CA ASN A 373 6.71 6.90 -17.17
C ASN A 373 6.11 7.78 -16.07
N LYS A 374 6.01 7.26 -14.84
CA LYS A 374 5.45 8.01 -13.73
C LYS A 374 6.28 9.24 -13.35
N ILE A 375 7.61 9.17 -13.38
CA ILE A 375 8.49 10.30 -13.09
C ILE A 375 8.34 11.40 -14.14
N VAL A 376 8.22 11.05 -15.43
CA VAL A 376 7.98 12.02 -16.50
C VAL A 376 6.70 12.81 -16.23
N GLU A 377 5.61 12.14 -15.88
CA GLU A 377 4.33 12.80 -15.60
C GLU A 377 4.37 13.66 -14.32
N LEU A 378 5.03 13.17 -13.27
CA LEU A 378 5.17 13.92 -12.01
C LEU A 378 6.02 15.19 -12.17
N GLN A 379 6.95 15.21 -13.11
CA GLN A 379 7.85 16.34 -13.36
C GLN A 379 7.38 17.27 -14.48
N SER A 380 6.32 16.94 -15.22
CA SER A 380 5.88 17.63 -16.43
C SER A 380 5.60 19.13 -16.24
N ASN A 381 5.16 19.53 -15.04
CA ASN A 381 4.83 20.92 -14.71
C ASN A 381 5.88 21.60 -13.80
N ASN A 382 7.13 21.13 -13.85
CA ASN A 382 8.28 21.68 -13.12
C ASN A 382 7.99 21.89 -11.61
N PRO A 383 7.59 20.85 -10.86
CA PRO A 383 7.46 20.95 -9.42
C PRO A 383 8.83 21.13 -8.77
N THR A 384 8.88 21.79 -7.62
CA THR A 384 10.08 21.87 -6.80
C THR A 384 10.30 20.60 -5.99
N GLN A 385 9.21 19.84 -5.74
CA GLN A 385 9.24 18.64 -4.91
C GLN A 385 8.06 17.71 -5.27
N ILE A 386 8.23 16.43 -4.99
CA ILE A 386 7.18 15.43 -5.15
C ILE A 386 6.77 14.91 -3.76
N VAL A 387 5.46 14.74 -3.54
CA VAL A 387 4.95 14.12 -2.32
C VAL A 387 4.08 12.91 -2.64
N THR A 388 4.03 11.93 -1.71
CA THR A 388 3.24 10.71 -1.88
C THR A 388 2.65 10.25 -0.55
N ALA A 389 1.75 9.26 -0.56
CA ALA A 389 1.07 8.72 0.61
C ALA A 389 1.41 7.24 0.89
N ASN A 390 2.57 6.76 0.42
CA ASN A 390 2.98 5.37 0.64
C ASN A 390 4.49 5.20 0.61
N ILE A 391 5.05 4.58 1.64
CA ILE A 391 6.51 4.38 1.79
C ILE A 391 7.14 3.60 0.62
N GLY A 392 6.48 2.58 0.08
CA GLY A 392 6.99 1.83 -1.06
C GLY A 392 7.11 2.70 -2.32
N CYS A 393 6.13 3.56 -2.58
CA CYS A 393 6.17 4.53 -3.67
C CYS A 393 7.26 5.59 -3.44
N LEU A 394 7.38 6.08 -2.21
CA LEU A 394 8.40 7.08 -1.84
C LEU A 394 9.80 6.60 -2.23
N ILE A 395 10.19 5.41 -1.76
CA ILE A 395 11.51 4.84 -2.03
C ILE A 395 11.72 4.61 -3.53
N HIS A 396 10.71 4.05 -4.19
CA HIS A 396 10.79 3.69 -5.60
C HIS A 396 10.93 4.93 -6.49
N LEU A 397 10.12 5.94 -6.28
CA LEU A 397 10.19 7.21 -7.01
C LEU A 397 11.52 7.94 -6.75
N GLN A 398 11.99 7.99 -5.49
CA GLN A 398 13.26 8.64 -5.13
C GLN A 398 14.48 8.04 -5.85
N SER A 399 14.41 6.77 -6.24
CA SER A 399 15.50 6.11 -6.99
C SER A 399 15.67 6.61 -8.43
N ALA A 400 14.71 7.38 -8.97
CA ALA A 400 14.68 7.78 -10.37
C ALA A 400 14.66 9.31 -10.60
N THR A 401 14.73 10.11 -9.54
CA THR A 401 14.76 11.57 -9.67
C THR A 401 15.69 12.20 -8.62
N PRO A 402 16.36 13.33 -8.96
CA PRO A 402 17.09 14.14 -8.01
C PRO A 402 16.18 15.01 -7.11
N LEU A 403 14.91 15.22 -7.50
CA LEU A 403 13.95 15.95 -6.69
C LEU A 403 13.71 15.21 -5.38
N THR A 404 13.57 15.98 -4.30
CA THR A 404 13.21 15.40 -2.99
C THR A 404 11.81 14.82 -3.04
N ILE A 405 11.68 13.58 -2.57
CA ILE A 405 10.38 12.94 -2.37
C ILE A 405 10.13 12.77 -0.88
N LYS A 406 8.98 13.24 -0.41
CA LYS A 406 8.54 13.10 0.98
C LYS A 406 7.14 12.49 1.06
N HIS A 407 6.78 12.08 2.25
CA HIS A 407 5.38 11.79 2.53
C HIS A 407 4.63 13.12 2.70
N TRP A 408 3.42 13.24 2.16
CA TRP A 408 2.64 14.47 2.20
C TRP A 408 2.38 14.99 3.63
N ILE A 409 2.28 14.08 4.61
CA ILE A 409 2.08 14.43 6.02
C ILE A 409 3.30 15.13 6.62
N GLU A 410 4.52 14.83 6.11
CA GLU A 410 5.75 15.50 6.56
C GLU A 410 5.76 16.96 6.11
N GLU A 411 5.35 17.22 4.86
CA GLU A 411 5.24 18.58 4.33
C GLU A 411 4.18 19.40 5.09
N LEU A 412 3.04 18.78 5.40
CA LEU A 412 2.00 19.43 6.19
C LEU A 412 2.49 19.75 7.61
N ASP A 413 3.20 18.81 8.28
CA ASP A 413 3.76 19.04 9.62
C ASP A 413 4.85 20.11 9.62
N GLU A 414 5.75 20.12 8.63
CA GLU A 414 6.77 21.16 8.47
C GLU A 414 6.10 22.54 8.33
N LYS A 415 5.14 22.67 7.45
CA LYS A 415 4.41 23.94 7.25
C LYS A 415 3.69 24.42 8.52
N LEU A 416 3.07 23.51 9.26
CA LEU A 416 2.38 23.86 10.51
C LEU A 416 3.32 24.19 11.67
N ARG A 417 4.61 23.82 11.60
CA ARG A 417 5.62 24.19 12.61
C ARG A 417 6.19 25.57 12.42
N ASP A 418 6.22 26.04 11.19
CA ASP A 418 6.77 27.37 10.83
C ASP A 418 5.80 28.51 11.19
N HIS A 419 4.65 28.15 11.79
CA HIS A 419 3.59 29.06 12.23
C HIS A 419 3.12 28.73 13.65
#